data_23323e20393a53f56f3113412d202f81
#
_entry.id   23323e20393a53f56f3113412d202f81
#
_cell.length_a   1.000
_cell.length_b   1.000
_cell.length_c   1.000
_cell.angle_alpha   90.00
_cell.angle_beta   90.00
_cell.angle_gamma   90.00
#
_symmetry.space_group_name_H-M   'P 1'
#
loop_
_entity.id
_entity.type
_entity.pdbx_description
1 polymer ?
#
loop_
_entity_poly.entity_id
_entity_poly.type
_entity_poly.pdbx_seq_one_letter_code
_entity_poly.pdbx_strand_id
1 'polypeptide(L)'
;SEASNNENIKIVEEISKDNNGSSFKWAKDLEERNKLWKARWDVYYSVKALINNGRVYSTDVCLPISNITECVNYAEEQAKKFGLRAPMVGHLGDGNFHVLLPFDPENKETYKKIREFNDLLINKALELKGTITGEHGVGLHKKEYLLKEHADNIPLMKLIKRSIDQNNIMNPGKIFDLN
;
A
#
# COMPACT_ATOMS: atom_id res chain seq x y z
N SER A 1 -14.91 -17.75 19.33
CA SER A 1 -14.90 -19.17 19.74
C SER A 1 -14.47 -20.06 18.57
N GLU A 2 -14.12 -21.29 18.82
CA GLU A 2 -13.79 -22.29 17.78
C GLU A 2 -14.96 -22.49 16.81
N ALA A 3 -16.20 -22.56 17.34
CA ALA A 3 -17.38 -22.66 16.53
C ALA A 3 -17.55 -21.48 15.54
N SER A 4 -17.33 -20.26 16.01
CA SER A 4 -17.36 -19.06 15.17
C SER A 4 -16.26 -19.07 14.10
N ASN A 5 -15.05 -19.53 14.44
CA ASN A 5 -13.97 -19.64 13.46
C ASN A 5 -14.32 -20.65 12.35
N ASN A 6 -14.90 -21.81 12.72
CA ASN A 6 -15.33 -22.83 11.76
C ASN A 6 -16.46 -22.33 10.84
N GLU A 7 -17.36 -21.50 11.36
CA GLU A 7 -18.40 -20.85 10.57
C GLU A 7 -17.78 -19.84 9.57
N ASN A 8 -16.89 -18.98 10.03
CA ASN A 8 -16.19 -18.03 9.18
C ASN A 8 -15.39 -18.71 8.05
N ILE A 9 -14.73 -19.84 8.35
CA ILE A 9 -14.00 -20.62 7.34
C ILE A 9 -14.95 -21.09 6.24
N LYS A 10 -16.13 -21.61 6.58
CA LYS A 10 -17.14 -22.07 5.59
C LYS A 10 -17.63 -20.90 4.73
N ILE A 11 -17.95 -19.75 5.35
CA ILE A 11 -18.40 -18.56 4.64
C ILE A 11 -17.33 -18.10 3.64
N VAL A 12 -16.05 -18.02 4.06
CA VAL A 12 -14.97 -17.60 3.17
C VAL A 12 -14.74 -18.62 2.06
N GLU A 13 -14.86 -19.92 2.34
CA GLU A 13 -14.76 -20.97 1.32
C GLU A 13 -15.86 -20.85 0.28
N GLU A 14 -17.11 -20.62 0.70
CA GLU A 14 -18.26 -20.40 -0.19
C GLU A 14 -18.05 -19.16 -1.07
N ILE A 15 -17.71 -18.02 -0.47
CA ILE A 15 -17.39 -16.78 -1.21
C ILE A 15 -16.28 -17.02 -2.23
N SER A 16 -15.24 -17.77 -1.85
CA SER A 16 -14.13 -18.10 -2.75
C SER A 16 -14.63 -18.91 -3.96
N LYS A 17 -15.46 -19.92 -3.73
CA LYS A 17 -16.06 -20.75 -4.81
C LYS A 17 -16.96 -19.93 -5.74
N ASP A 18 -17.80 -19.08 -5.19
CA ASP A 18 -18.70 -18.20 -5.94
C ASP A 18 -17.95 -17.22 -6.84
N ASN A 19 -16.72 -16.89 -6.47
CA ASN A 19 -15.81 -16.02 -7.24
C ASN A 19 -14.75 -16.80 -8.04
N ASN A 20 -15.00 -18.06 -8.37
CA ASN A 20 -14.09 -18.93 -9.12
C ASN A 20 -12.72 -19.18 -8.44
N GLY A 21 -12.66 -19.04 -7.14
CA GLY A 21 -11.47 -19.38 -6.36
C GLY A 21 -11.24 -20.89 -6.35
N SER A 22 -9.97 -21.29 -6.42
CA SER A 22 -9.57 -22.70 -6.37
C SER A 22 -8.60 -22.93 -5.21
N SER A 23 -8.56 -24.20 -4.76
CA SER A 23 -7.57 -24.64 -3.76
C SER A 23 -7.61 -23.84 -2.44
N PHE A 24 -8.81 -23.47 -1.96
CA PHE A 24 -8.97 -22.82 -0.67
C PHE A 24 -8.30 -23.63 0.45
N LYS A 25 -7.49 -22.99 1.26
CA LYS A 25 -6.79 -23.60 2.38
C LYS A 25 -6.76 -22.63 3.56
N TRP A 26 -6.83 -23.19 4.76
CA TRP A 26 -6.63 -22.44 6.00
C TRP A 26 -5.66 -23.20 6.92
N ALA A 27 -5.01 -22.50 7.81
CA ALA A 27 -4.13 -23.11 8.78
C ALA A 27 -4.93 -23.79 9.90
N LYS A 28 -4.63 -25.05 10.20
CA LYS A 28 -5.26 -25.86 11.26
C LYS A 28 -4.44 -25.89 12.53
N ASP A 29 -3.15 -25.63 12.42
CA ASP A 29 -2.20 -25.62 13.51
C ASP A 29 -1.19 -24.48 13.38
N LEU A 30 -0.31 -24.36 14.37
CA LEU A 30 0.71 -23.30 14.43
C LEU A 30 1.75 -23.44 13.33
N GLU A 31 2.08 -24.65 12.91
CA GLU A 31 3.09 -24.90 11.88
C GLU A 31 2.57 -24.44 10.52
N GLU A 32 1.34 -24.84 10.15
CA GLU A 32 0.69 -24.40 8.92
C GLU A 32 0.50 -22.88 8.89
N ARG A 33 0.08 -22.29 10.02
CA ARG A 33 -0.02 -20.84 10.17
C ARG A 33 1.33 -20.15 9.92
N ASN A 34 2.41 -20.66 10.51
CA ASN A 34 3.74 -20.07 10.35
C ASN A 34 4.23 -20.19 8.90
N LYS A 35 3.91 -21.26 8.17
CA LYS A 35 4.21 -21.40 6.73
C LYS A 35 3.49 -20.35 5.90
N LEU A 36 2.18 -20.12 6.15
CA LEU A 36 1.42 -19.10 5.46
C LEU A 36 1.97 -17.69 5.74
N TRP A 37 2.26 -17.38 7.01
CA TRP A 37 2.87 -16.12 7.39
C TRP A 37 4.27 -15.94 6.78
N LYS A 38 5.09 -16.98 6.76
CA LYS A 38 6.39 -16.92 6.10
C LYS A 38 6.25 -16.56 4.62
N ALA A 39 5.34 -17.18 3.90
CA ALA A 39 5.07 -16.83 2.50
C ALA A 39 4.69 -15.36 2.34
N ARG A 40 3.82 -14.81 3.22
CA ARG A 40 3.43 -13.39 3.25
C ARG A 40 4.64 -12.46 3.51
N TRP A 41 5.54 -12.84 4.43
CA TRP A 41 6.73 -12.06 4.76
C TRP A 41 7.76 -12.06 3.63
N ASP A 42 7.89 -13.18 2.94
CA ASP A 42 8.87 -13.34 1.86
C ASP A 42 8.45 -12.66 0.54
N VAL A 43 7.21 -12.16 0.43
CA VAL A 43 6.68 -11.53 -0.79
C VAL A 43 7.58 -10.39 -1.28
N TYR A 44 7.98 -9.48 -0.41
CA TYR A 44 8.85 -8.35 -0.79
C TYR A 44 10.17 -8.81 -1.39
N TYR A 45 10.82 -9.79 -0.76
CA TYR A 45 12.10 -10.33 -1.22
C TYR A 45 11.94 -11.11 -2.53
N SER A 46 10.83 -11.82 -2.68
CA SER A 46 10.49 -12.54 -3.92
C SER A 46 10.29 -11.56 -5.08
N VAL A 47 9.58 -10.46 -4.85
CA VAL A 47 9.42 -9.41 -5.86
C VAL A 47 10.74 -8.73 -6.18
N LYS A 48 11.56 -8.44 -5.18
CA LYS A 48 12.89 -7.85 -5.36
C LYS A 48 13.78 -8.75 -6.23
N ALA A 49 13.70 -10.08 -6.07
CA ALA A 49 14.49 -11.05 -6.82
C ALA A 49 14.09 -11.15 -8.30
N LEU A 50 12.97 -10.57 -8.74
CA LEU A 50 12.57 -10.53 -10.15
C LEU A 50 13.51 -9.70 -11.03
N ILE A 51 14.29 -8.80 -10.43
CA ILE A 51 15.29 -7.96 -11.12
C ILE A 51 16.64 -8.18 -10.44
N ASN A 52 17.66 -8.52 -11.20
CA ASN A 52 19.02 -8.67 -10.66
C ASN A 52 19.52 -7.32 -10.12
N ASN A 53 20.02 -7.29 -8.88
CA ASN A 53 20.37 -6.07 -8.13
C ASN A 53 19.21 -5.04 -8.03
N GLY A 54 17.97 -5.48 -8.23
CA GLY A 54 16.79 -4.63 -8.27
C GLY A 54 16.44 -4.02 -6.91
N ARG A 55 15.66 -2.95 -7.01
CA ARG A 55 14.90 -2.36 -5.89
C ARG A 55 13.42 -2.55 -6.10
N VAL A 56 12.65 -2.35 -5.06
CA VAL A 56 11.18 -2.36 -5.11
C VAL A 56 10.69 -1.01 -4.64
N TYR A 57 9.90 -0.34 -5.48
CA TYR A 57 9.09 0.78 -5.06
C TYR A 57 7.76 0.24 -4.55
N SER A 58 7.44 0.48 -3.30
CA SER A 58 6.16 0.08 -2.70
C SER A 58 5.24 1.29 -2.61
N THR A 59 4.08 1.19 -3.23
CA THR A 59 3.01 2.17 -3.02
C THR A 59 2.31 1.89 -1.68
N ASP A 60 1.51 2.83 -1.23
CA ASP A 60 0.77 2.69 0.02
C ASP A 60 -0.42 3.65 0.01
N VAL A 61 -1.59 3.13 -0.24
CA VAL A 61 -2.87 3.85 -0.18
C VAL A 61 -3.86 3.09 0.67
N CYS A 62 -4.79 3.80 1.28
CA CYS A 62 -5.89 3.20 2.02
C CYS A 62 -7.21 3.84 1.59
N LEU A 63 -8.24 3.03 1.44
CA LEU A 63 -9.55 3.45 0.93
C LEU A 63 -10.69 2.87 1.77
N PRO A 64 -11.89 3.46 1.73
CA PRO A 64 -13.08 2.76 2.16
C PRO A 64 -13.17 1.40 1.48
N ILE A 65 -13.47 0.34 2.24
CA ILE A 65 -13.46 -1.06 1.74
C ILE A 65 -14.32 -1.22 0.47
N SER A 66 -15.46 -0.52 0.41
CA SER A 66 -16.34 -0.53 -0.77
C SER A 66 -15.68 -0.05 -2.06
N ASN A 67 -14.62 0.74 -1.98
CA ASN A 67 -13.93 1.36 -3.11
C ASN A 67 -12.62 0.65 -3.50
N ILE A 68 -12.20 -0.35 -2.72
CA ILE A 68 -10.94 -1.07 -2.98
C ILE A 68 -10.93 -1.73 -4.35
N THR A 69 -11.98 -2.44 -4.71
CA THR A 69 -12.05 -3.16 -5.99
C THR A 69 -11.86 -2.22 -7.17
N GLU A 70 -12.48 -1.04 -7.14
CA GLU A 70 -12.31 -0.04 -8.19
C GLU A 70 -10.87 0.46 -8.27
N CYS A 71 -10.26 0.76 -7.13
CA CYS A 71 -8.89 1.26 -7.10
C CYS A 71 -7.85 0.20 -7.51
N VAL A 72 -8.04 -1.06 -7.10
CA VAL A 72 -7.17 -2.18 -7.48
C VAL A 72 -7.26 -2.44 -8.99
N ASN A 73 -8.46 -2.47 -9.57
CA ASN A 73 -8.64 -2.63 -11.01
C ASN A 73 -8.00 -1.47 -11.80
N TYR A 74 -8.17 -0.24 -11.31
CA TYR A 74 -7.50 0.92 -11.88
C TYR A 74 -5.98 0.78 -11.85
N ALA A 75 -5.42 0.36 -10.70
CA ALA A 75 -3.99 0.15 -10.57
C ALA A 75 -3.47 -0.92 -11.53
N GLU A 76 -4.19 -2.03 -11.68
CA GLU A 76 -3.84 -3.09 -12.63
C GLU A 76 -3.85 -2.58 -14.08
N GLU A 77 -4.87 -1.83 -14.46
CA GLU A 77 -4.99 -1.24 -15.80
C GLU A 77 -3.83 -0.28 -16.09
N GLN A 78 -3.53 0.64 -15.14
CA GLN A 78 -2.43 1.58 -15.32
C GLN A 78 -1.08 0.85 -15.37
N ALA A 79 -0.83 -0.14 -14.51
CA ALA A 79 0.39 -0.93 -14.55
C ALA A 79 0.60 -1.58 -15.93
N LYS A 80 -0.44 -2.13 -16.52
CA LYS A 80 -0.41 -2.69 -17.89
C LYS A 80 -0.08 -1.61 -18.94
N LYS A 81 -0.69 -0.42 -18.86
CA LYS A 81 -0.40 0.71 -19.77
C LYS A 81 1.05 1.17 -19.71
N PHE A 82 1.63 1.20 -18.52
CA PHE A 82 3.03 1.57 -18.32
C PHE A 82 4.02 0.42 -18.61
N GLY A 83 3.53 -0.81 -18.85
CA GLY A 83 4.36 -2.00 -19.01
C GLY A 83 5.12 -2.39 -17.74
N LEU A 84 4.55 -2.11 -16.55
CA LEU A 84 5.16 -2.39 -15.26
C LEU A 84 4.75 -3.77 -14.73
N ARG A 85 5.70 -4.49 -14.14
CA ARG A 85 5.38 -5.62 -13.26
C ARG A 85 4.89 -5.06 -11.93
N ALA A 86 3.67 -5.41 -11.53
CA ALA A 86 2.98 -4.77 -10.43
C ALA A 86 2.23 -5.77 -9.54
N PRO A 87 2.91 -6.76 -8.92
CA PRO A 87 2.25 -7.61 -7.94
C PRO A 87 1.69 -6.76 -6.80
N MET A 88 0.50 -7.13 -6.32
CA MET A 88 -0.22 -6.40 -5.29
C MET A 88 -0.34 -7.26 -4.04
N VAL A 89 -0.19 -6.62 -2.89
CA VAL A 89 -0.39 -7.22 -1.57
C VAL A 89 -1.05 -6.17 -0.67
N GLY A 90 -1.71 -6.60 0.39
CA GLY A 90 -2.30 -5.60 1.27
C GLY A 90 -3.07 -6.20 2.44
N HIS A 91 -3.58 -5.31 3.26
CA HIS A 91 -4.50 -5.55 4.36
C HIS A 91 -5.90 -5.14 3.90
N LEU A 92 -6.46 -5.89 2.93
CA LEU A 92 -7.69 -5.52 2.23
C LEU A 92 -8.89 -5.35 3.18
N GLY A 93 -8.91 -6.08 4.31
CA GLY A 93 -9.92 -5.92 5.35
C GLY A 93 -9.88 -4.57 6.05
N ASP A 94 -8.74 -3.86 5.99
CA ASP A 94 -8.53 -2.52 6.55
C ASP A 94 -8.57 -1.43 5.46
N GLY A 95 -8.78 -1.80 4.21
CA GLY A 95 -8.79 -0.86 3.10
C GLY A 95 -7.43 -0.52 2.52
N ASN A 96 -6.34 -1.11 3.03
CA ASN A 96 -4.97 -0.81 2.62
C ASN A 96 -4.44 -1.82 1.61
N PHE A 97 -3.75 -1.33 0.58
CA PHE A 97 -2.99 -2.19 -0.33
C PHE A 97 -1.74 -1.50 -0.88
N HIS A 98 -0.81 -2.33 -1.33
CA HIS A 98 0.46 -1.93 -1.90
C HIS A 98 0.63 -2.54 -3.29
N VAL A 99 1.13 -1.75 -4.22
CA VAL A 99 1.65 -2.23 -5.49
C VAL A 99 3.17 -2.28 -5.37
N LEU A 100 3.75 -3.45 -5.55
CA LEU A 100 5.19 -3.67 -5.46
C LEU A 100 5.78 -3.60 -6.86
N LEU A 101 6.55 -2.55 -7.14
CA LEU A 101 7.10 -2.24 -8.46
C LEU A 101 8.60 -2.51 -8.46
N PRO A 102 9.04 -3.70 -8.92
CA PRO A 102 10.46 -4.01 -9.01
C PRO A 102 11.10 -3.26 -10.18
N PHE A 103 12.28 -2.69 -9.97
CA PHE A 103 13.01 -1.95 -10.98
C PHE A 103 14.53 -2.01 -10.78
N ASP A 104 15.26 -1.83 -11.88
CA ASP A 104 16.69 -1.60 -11.86
C ASP A 104 16.94 -0.12 -11.47
N PRO A 105 17.68 0.17 -10.38
CA PRO A 105 17.98 1.53 -9.95
C PRO A 105 18.74 2.37 -10.99
N GLU A 106 19.46 1.74 -11.91
CA GLU A 106 20.16 2.43 -12.99
C GLU A 106 19.21 2.82 -14.15
N ASN A 107 18.05 2.21 -14.24
CA ASN A 107 17.05 2.50 -15.27
C ASN A 107 16.14 3.67 -14.85
N LYS A 108 16.60 4.89 -15.15
CA LYS A 108 15.87 6.13 -14.84
C LYS A 108 14.51 6.23 -15.53
N GLU A 109 14.37 5.65 -16.72
CA GLU A 109 13.10 5.67 -17.45
C GLU A 109 12.04 4.85 -16.73
N THR A 110 12.37 3.62 -16.32
CA THR A 110 11.46 2.79 -15.52
C THR A 110 11.09 3.48 -14.21
N TYR A 111 12.07 4.08 -13.52
CA TYR A 111 11.79 4.82 -12.29
C TYR A 111 10.83 6.00 -12.51
N LYS A 112 10.98 6.72 -13.63
CA LYS A 112 10.04 7.80 -14.00
C LYS A 112 8.63 7.26 -14.20
N LYS A 113 8.47 6.17 -14.95
CA LYS A 113 7.17 5.49 -15.15
C LYS A 113 6.53 5.07 -13.81
N ILE A 114 7.33 4.56 -12.88
CA ILE A 114 6.88 4.19 -11.53
C ILE A 114 6.36 5.41 -10.76
N ARG A 115 7.04 6.54 -10.86
CA ARG A 115 6.60 7.78 -10.22
C ARG A 115 5.28 8.28 -10.81
N GLU A 116 5.16 8.31 -12.12
CA GLU A 116 3.92 8.67 -12.81
C GLU A 116 2.76 7.73 -12.46
N PHE A 117 3.02 6.42 -12.42
CA PHE A 117 2.05 5.44 -11.95
C PHE A 117 1.60 5.72 -10.51
N ASN A 118 2.55 5.97 -9.59
CA ASN A 118 2.23 6.27 -8.19
C ASN A 118 1.40 7.56 -8.07
N ASP A 119 1.69 8.58 -8.86
CA ASP A 119 0.91 9.83 -8.88
C ASP A 119 -0.54 9.58 -9.30
N LEU A 120 -0.75 8.76 -10.34
CA LEU A 120 -2.09 8.37 -10.78
C LEU A 120 -2.84 7.56 -9.73
N LEU A 121 -2.16 6.60 -9.09
CA LEU A 121 -2.76 5.77 -8.04
C LEU A 121 -3.19 6.61 -6.84
N ILE A 122 -2.34 7.53 -6.38
CA ILE A 122 -2.65 8.43 -5.27
C ILE A 122 -3.83 9.34 -5.62
N ASN A 123 -3.84 9.94 -6.80
CA ASN A 123 -4.95 10.79 -7.23
C ASN A 123 -6.27 9.99 -7.29
N LYS A 124 -6.23 8.74 -7.79
CA LYS A 124 -7.41 7.86 -7.81
C LYS A 124 -7.86 7.49 -6.39
N ALA A 125 -6.94 7.23 -5.48
CA ALA A 125 -7.28 6.95 -4.08
C ALA A 125 -7.99 8.15 -3.43
N LEU A 126 -7.49 9.37 -3.64
CA LEU A 126 -8.12 10.60 -3.13
C LEU A 126 -9.51 10.84 -3.74
N GLU A 127 -9.68 10.62 -5.05
CA GLU A 127 -10.98 10.67 -5.74
C GLU A 127 -12.01 9.74 -5.08
N LEU A 128 -11.55 8.54 -4.69
CA LEU A 128 -12.34 7.51 -4.03
C LEU A 128 -12.45 7.71 -2.50
N LYS A 129 -12.12 8.90 -1.99
CA LYS A 129 -12.17 9.26 -0.56
C LYS A 129 -11.22 8.42 0.31
N GLY A 130 -10.14 7.96 -0.28
CA GLY A 130 -9.05 7.31 0.42
C GLY A 130 -8.00 8.30 0.90
N THR A 131 -6.87 7.78 1.35
CA THR A 131 -5.72 8.55 1.84
C THR A 131 -4.43 8.16 1.10
N ILE A 132 -3.50 9.09 1.05
CA ILE A 132 -2.19 8.95 0.39
C ILE A 132 -1.25 7.97 1.07
N THR A 133 -1.54 7.57 2.30
CA THR A 133 -0.70 6.66 3.07
C THR A 133 -1.55 5.89 4.07
N GLY A 134 -1.54 4.56 3.95
CA GLY A 134 -2.23 3.68 4.88
C GLY A 134 -1.41 3.43 6.15
N GLU A 135 -0.15 2.99 5.97
CA GLU A 135 0.70 2.57 7.09
C GLU A 135 2.15 3.08 7.04
N HIS A 136 2.66 3.47 5.86
CA HIS A 136 4.08 3.84 5.72
C HIS A 136 4.39 5.26 6.17
N GLY A 137 3.40 6.11 6.35
CA GLY A 137 3.55 7.51 6.70
C GLY A 137 4.01 8.39 5.53
N VAL A 138 4.05 9.69 5.79
CA VAL A 138 4.36 10.73 4.79
C VAL A 138 5.86 10.89 4.57
N GLY A 139 6.65 10.96 5.65
CA GLY A 139 8.10 11.12 5.61
C GLY A 139 8.55 12.30 4.77
N LEU A 140 9.52 12.04 3.86
CA LEU A 140 10.07 13.02 2.92
C LEU A 140 9.37 13.01 1.56
N HIS A 141 8.83 11.86 1.16
CA HIS A 141 8.47 11.60 -0.23
C HIS A 141 6.99 11.84 -0.56
N LYS A 142 6.15 11.99 0.46
CA LYS A 142 4.70 12.17 0.28
C LYS A 142 4.19 13.56 0.70
N LYS A 143 5.09 14.53 0.94
CA LYS A 143 4.72 15.88 1.40
C LYS A 143 3.78 16.61 0.42
N GLU A 144 4.04 16.51 -0.87
CA GLU A 144 3.21 17.12 -1.90
C GLU A 144 1.80 16.52 -1.95
N TYR A 145 1.69 15.21 -1.70
CA TYR A 145 0.40 14.53 -1.62
C TYR A 145 -0.36 14.89 -0.34
N LEU A 146 0.36 15.06 0.79
CA LEU A 146 -0.26 15.52 2.02
C LEU A 146 -0.89 16.92 1.86
N LEU A 147 -0.23 17.80 1.09
CA LEU A 147 -0.80 19.12 0.74
C LEU A 147 -2.07 19.00 -0.09
N LYS A 148 -2.19 17.98 -0.96
CA LYS A 148 -3.43 17.75 -1.72
C LYS A 148 -4.56 17.24 -0.83
N GLU A 149 -4.26 16.38 0.13
CA GLU A 149 -5.26 15.75 0.99
C GLU A 149 -5.68 16.65 2.16
N HIS A 150 -4.72 17.37 2.75
CA HIS A 150 -4.90 18.06 4.03
C HIS A 150 -4.41 19.51 4.03
N ALA A 151 -4.51 20.23 2.91
CA ALA A 151 -4.03 21.62 2.80
C ALA A 151 -4.50 22.50 3.98
N ASP A 152 -5.79 22.41 4.32
CA ASP A 152 -6.41 23.23 5.38
C ASP A 152 -5.92 22.87 6.78
N ASN A 153 -5.38 21.66 6.98
CA ASN A 153 -4.88 21.18 8.27
C ASN A 153 -3.39 21.48 8.49
N ILE A 154 -2.64 21.75 7.44
CA ILE A 154 -1.19 22.01 7.53
C ILE A 154 -0.85 23.16 8.48
N PRO A 155 -1.57 24.30 8.49
CA PRO A 155 -1.30 25.38 9.47
C PRO A 155 -1.38 24.92 10.92
N LEU A 156 -2.39 24.13 11.25
CA LEU A 156 -2.54 23.56 12.59
C LEU A 156 -1.42 22.57 12.93
N MET A 157 -1.07 21.69 11.99
CA MET A 157 0.05 20.74 12.16
C MET A 157 1.36 21.46 12.41
N LYS A 158 1.64 22.56 11.68
CA LYS A 158 2.82 23.41 11.89
C LYS A 158 2.81 24.11 13.24
N LEU A 159 1.64 24.59 13.69
CA LEU A 159 1.51 25.21 14.99
C LEU A 159 1.85 24.22 16.12
N ILE A 160 1.29 23.01 16.07
CA ILE A 160 1.58 21.94 17.04
C ILE A 160 3.08 21.62 17.03
N LYS A 161 3.68 21.44 15.86
CA LYS A 161 5.10 21.16 15.73
C LYS A 161 5.96 22.25 16.37
N ARG A 162 5.68 23.52 16.09
CA ARG A 162 6.43 24.65 16.66
C ARG A 162 6.28 24.77 18.16
N SER A 163 5.10 24.42 18.69
CA SER A 163 4.84 24.49 20.14
C SER A 163 5.64 23.44 20.93
N ILE A 164 5.89 22.27 20.34
CA ILE A 164 6.59 21.16 20.99
C ILE A 164 8.09 21.22 20.71
N ASP A 165 8.47 21.52 19.47
CA ASP A 165 9.85 21.49 18.97
C ASP A 165 10.25 22.87 18.43
N GLN A 166 10.44 23.81 19.33
CA GLN A 166 10.73 25.20 19.00
C GLN A 166 12.02 25.36 18.19
N ASN A 167 13.00 24.49 18.42
CA ASN A 167 14.29 24.49 17.74
C ASN A 167 14.30 23.63 16.45
N ASN A 168 13.19 22.97 16.12
CA ASN A 168 13.05 22.09 14.95
C ASN A 168 14.18 21.04 14.83
N ILE A 169 14.50 20.38 15.93
CA ILE A 169 15.52 19.33 15.99
C ILE A 169 14.94 17.92 15.83
N MET A 170 13.64 17.74 16.04
CA MET A 170 12.95 16.46 15.92
C MET A 170 12.46 16.26 14.48
N ASN A 171 13.12 15.37 13.75
CA ASN A 171 12.74 15.04 12.37
C ASN A 171 12.52 16.27 11.47
N PRO A 172 13.49 17.18 11.34
CA PRO A 172 13.32 18.39 10.55
C PRO A 172 13.03 18.07 9.08
N GLY A 173 12.10 18.80 8.48
CA GLY A 173 11.71 18.64 7.07
C GLY A 173 10.92 17.37 6.75
N LYS A 174 10.49 16.60 7.74
CA LYS A 174 9.57 15.43 7.56
C LYS A 174 8.14 15.93 7.61
N ILE A 175 7.26 15.24 6.87
CA ILE A 175 5.81 15.45 6.77
C ILE A 175 5.48 16.76 6.03
N PHE A 176 5.97 17.91 6.50
CA PHE A 176 5.84 19.23 5.90
C PHE A 176 7.07 20.09 6.24
N ASP A 177 7.25 21.17 5.48
CA ASP A 177 8.27 22.19 5.78
C ASP A 177 7.66 23.27 6.67
N LEU A 178 8.43 23.76 7.66
CA LEU A 178 7.98 24.80 8.61
C LEU A 178 7.99 26.22 8.03
N ASN A 179 8.70 26.41 6.93
CA ASN A 179 8.79 27.71 6.23
C ASN A 179 7.52 27.98 5.44
#